data_6008cc0235e8d0e4b69017914876b15d
#
_entry.id   6008cc0235e8d0e4b69017914876b15d
#
_cell.length_a   1.000
_cell.length_b   1.000
_cell.length_c   1.000
_cell.angle_alpha   90.00
_cell.angle_beta   90.00
_cell.angle_gamma   90.00
#
_symmetry.space_group_name_H-M   'P 1'
#
loop_
_entity.id
_entity.type
_entity.pdbx_description
1 polymer ?
#
loop_
_entity_poly.entity_id
_entity_poly.type
_entity_poly.pdbx_seq_one_letter_code
_entity_poly.pdbx_strand_id
1 'polypeptide(L)'
;DYYTFFVDIYATKSLRDFVFSLSKVIFESLKPKGKKAIEKFWYYMKSLHAGVSFDISGNPSLTFGLGDIQEANATLEEIFEYLEKADKPCIVAFDEFQQVAGYAEKNVEAILRTYIQHCNNARFIFAGSQRHTMGNIFQSPARPFYQSVSMMHLDSIPLGKYTALAEYQFGRGNRVILPEVVTF
;
A
#
# COMPACT_ATOMS: atom_id res chain seq x y z
N ASP A 1 -19.27 -1.72 -3.19
CA ASP A 1 -18.30 -1.76 -4.26
C ASP A 1 -17.25 -0.67 -3.99
N TYR A 2 -15.98 -1.05 -3.84
CA TYR A 2 -14.87 -0.18 -3.45
C TYR A 2 -13.75 -0.23 -4.49
N TYR A 3 -12.95 0.82 -4.58
CA TYR A 3 -11.61 0.73 -5.13
C TYR A 3 -10.67 0.21 -4.04
N THR A 4 -9.85 -0.79 -4.36
CA THR A 4 -8.89 -1.38 -3.43
C THR A 4 -7.49 -1.26 -3.98
N PHE A 5 -6.58 -0.72 -3.17
CA PHE A 5 -5.18 -0.49 -3.53
C PHE A 5 -4.30 -1.16 -2.49
N PHE A 6 -3.50 -2.13 -2.90
CA PHE A 6 -2.52 -2.81 -2.05
C PHE A 6 -1.13 -2.34 -2.44
N VAL A 7 -0.48 -1.64 -1.55
CA VAL A 7 0.80 -0.95 -1.80
C VAL A 7 1.87 -1.55 -0.91
N ASP A 8 2.75 -2.36 -1.49
CA ASP A 8 3.96 -2.82 -0.82
C ASP A 8 5.03 -1.70 -0.90
N ILE A 9 5.46 -1.22 0.26
CA ILE A 9 6.48 -0.18 0.38
C ILE A 9 7.82 -0.69 0.91
N TYR A 10 8.05 -2.00 0.90
CA TYR A 10 9.27 -2.63 1.39
C TYR A 10 10.55 -2.03 0.78
N ALA A 11 10.55 -1.80 -0.54
CA ALA A 11 11.71 -1.30 -1.26
C ALA A 11 11.89 0.22 -1.22
N THR A 12 10.96 0.96 -0.59
CA THR A 12 10.99 2.44 -0.55
C THR A 12 11.96 2.95 0.51
N LYS A 13 12.65 4.05 0.22
CA LYS A 13 13.65 4.68 1.10
C LYS A 13 13.39 6.18 1.31
N SER A 14 12.40 6.73 0.64
CA SER A 14 12.08 8.16 0.63
C SER A 14 10.59 8.39 0.39
N LEU A 15 10.11 9.61 0.71
CA LEU A 15 8.75 10.03 0.36
C LEU A 15 8.51 9.93 -1.16
N ARG A 16 9.51 10.21 -1.97
CA ARG A 16 9.45 10.11 -3.42
C ARG A 16 9.19 8.68 -3.89
N ASP A 17 9.90 7.69 -3.32
CA ASP A 17 9.68 6.28 -3.61
C ASP A 17 8.29 5.81 -3.19
N PHE A 18 7.84 6.27 -2.01
CA PHE A 18 6.50 6.00 -1.49
C PHE A 18 5.41 6.51 -2.45
N VAL A 19 5.51 7.77 -2.86
CA VAL A 19 4.55 8.41 -3.77
C VAL A 19 4.55 7.72 -5.14
N PHE A 20 5.72 7.33 -5.63
CA PHE A 20 5.85 6.55 -6.87
C PHE A 20 5.13 5.20 -6.77
N SER A 21 5.38 4.44 -5.70
CA SER A 21 4.75 3.14 -5.49
C SER A 21 3.22 3.27 -5.39
N LEU A 22 2.74 4.25 -4.64
CA LEU A 22 1.32 4.52 -4.48
C LEU A 22 0.64 4.91 -5.80
N SER A 23 1.23 5.85 -6.55
CA SER A 23 0.72 6.28 -7.86
C SER A 23 0.64 5.12 -8.85
N LYS A 24 1.68 4.29 -8.89
CA LYS A 24 1.75 3.12 -9.77
C LYS A 24 0.67 2.10 -9.45
N VAL A 25 0.48 1.77 -8.17
CA VAL A 25 -0.53 0.81 -7.74
C VAL A 25 -1.94 1.30 -8.03
N ILE A 26 -2.23 2.58 -7.76
CA ILE A 26 -3.54 3.16 -8.09
C ILE A 26 -3.79 3.05 -9.60
N PHE A 27 -2.86 3.49 -10.42
CA PHE A 27 -2.99 3.42 -11.88
C PHE A 27 -3.23 2.00 -12.38
N GLU A 28 -2.39 1.03 -11.96
CA GLU A 28 -2.52 -0.38 -12.37
C GLU A 28 -3.86 -0.97 -11.94
N SER A 29 -4.35 -0.62 -10.76
CA SER A 29 -5.64 -1.09 -10.25
C SER A 29 -6.84 -0.48 -10.98
N LEU A 30 -6.66 0.67 -11.64
CA LEU A 30 -7.70 1.34 -12.41
C LEU A 30 -7.78 0.83 -13.87
N LYS A 31 -6.73 0.24 -14.42
CA LYS A 31 -6.72 -0.30 -15.79
C LYS A 31 -7.92 -1.21 -16.09
N PRO A 32 -8.26 -2.21 -15.27
CA PRO A 32 -9.41 -3.07 -15.50
C PRO A 32 -10.77 -2.35 -15.36
N LYS A 33 -10.80 -1.16 -14.79
CA LYS A 33 -12.02 -0.37 -14.55
C LYS A 33 -12.40 0.51 -15.75
N GLY A 34 -11.54 0.56 -16.75
CA GLY A 34 -11.78 1.23 -18.02
C GLY A 34 -11.27 2.68 -18.10
N LYS A 35 -11.36 3.21 -19.30
CA LYS A 35 -10.77 4.51 -19.68
C LYS A 35 -11.19 5.68 -18.78
N LYS A 36 -12.47 5.76 -18.40
CA LYS A 36 -12.99 6.85 -17.55
C LYS A 36 -12.31 6.92 -16.17
N ALA A 37 -12.03 5.76 -15.54
CA ALA A 37 -11.37 5.72 -14.25
C ALA A 37 -9.93 6.24 -14.34
N ILE A 38 -9.25 5.90 -15.43
CA ILE A 38 -7.87 6.36 -15.72
C ILE A 38 -7.85 7.85 -16.04
N GLU A 39 -8.76 8.35 -16.88
CA GLU A 39 -8.87 9.78 -17.21
C GLU A 39 -9.12 10.61 -15.95
N LYS A 40 -9.98 10.13 -15.05
CA LYS A 40 -10.23 10.79 -13.77
C LYS A 40 -8.98 10.85 -12.91
N PHE A 41 -8.22 9.77 -12.79
CA PHE A 41 -6.96 9.76 -12.07
C PHE A 41 -5.98 10.79 -12.64
N TRP A 42 -5.78 10.81 -13.97
CA TRP A 42 -4.92 11.77 -14.64
C TRP A 42 -5.36 13.22 -14.52
N TYR A 43 -6.64 13.48 -14.41
CA TYR A 43 -7.14 14.84 -14.17
C TYR A 43 -6.58 15.44 -12.89
N TYR A 44 -6.33 14.62 -11.86
CA TYR A 44 -5.74 15.04 -10.58
C TYR A 44 -4.20 15.07 -10.62
N MET A 45 -3.55 14.18 -11.35
CA MET A 45 -2.08 14.01 -11.37
C MET A 45 -1.36 15.05 -12.24
N LYS A 46 -1.39 16.32 -11.84
CA LYS A 46 -0.81 17.44 -12.62
C LYS A 46 0.71 17.56 -12.44
N SER A 47 1.20 17.23 -11.25
CA SER A 47 2.63 17.28 -10.92
C SER A 47 3.41 16.07 -11.42
N LEU A 48 2.69 15.02 -11.87
CA LEU A 48 3.29 13.80 -12.39
C LEU A 48 3.57 13.97 -13.89
N HIS A 49 4.83 14.17 -14.26
CA HIS A 49 5.26 14.34 -15.65
C HIS A 49 5.35 12.99 -16.38
N ALA A 50 4.29 12.22 -16.34
CA ALA A 50 4.24 10.89 -16.92
C ALA A 50 3.74 10.90 -18.36
N GLY A 51 4.41 10.15 -19.23
CA GLY A 51 3.88 9.82 -20.55
C GLY A 51 2.83 8.70 -20.44
N VAL A 52 1.60 8.97 -20.88
CA VAL A 52 0.64 7.91 -21.14
C VAL A 52 0.75 7.51 -22.59
N SER A 53 1.24 6.31 -22.85
CA SER A 53 1.17 5.70 -24.16
C SER A 53 -0.03 4.75 -24.22
N PHE A 54 -0.59 4.57 -25.40
CA PHE A 54 -1.64 3.57 -25.62
C PHE A 54 -1.08 2.50 -26.56
N ASP A 55 -1.36 1.24 -26.26
CA ASP A 55 -1.04 0.15 -27.16
C ASP A 55 -1.95 0.14 -28.40
N ILE A 56 -1.67 -0.73 -29.35
CA ILE A 56 -2.44 -0.86 -30.61
C ILE A 56 -3.93 -1.20 -30.34
N SER A 57 -4.21 -1.79 -29.19
CA SER A 57 -5.57 -2.13 -28.75
C SER A 57 -6.24 -1.00 -27.95
N GLY A 58 -5.56 0.15 -27.79
CA GLY A 58 -6.06 1.29 -27.03
C GLY A 58 -5.94 1.15 -25.51
N ASN A 59 -5.19 0.15 -25.02
CA ASN A 59 -4.97 0.01 -23.58
C ASN A 59 -3.91 1.02 -23.11
N PRO A 60 -4.17 1.74 -22.03
CA PRO A 60 -3.20 2.69 -21.51
C PRO A 60 -1.99 1.97 -20.88
N SER A 61 -0.81 2.38 -21.26
CA SER A 61 0.45 1.99 -20.64
C SER A 61 1.08 3.21 -19.96
N LEU A 62 1.43 3.05 -18.71
CA LEU A 62 2.14 4.08 -17.98
C LEU A 62 3.62 3.99 -18.29
N THR A 63 4.17 5.03 -18.85
CA THR A 63 5.60 5.20 -19.06
C THR A 63 6.11 6.30 -18.14
N PHE A 64 6.02 6.10 -16.81
CA PHE A 64 6.70 7.00 -15.90
C PHE A 64 7.66 6.24 -14.99
N GLY A 65 8.76 6.89 -14.69
CA GLY A 65 9.75 6.42 -13.74
C GLY A 65 9.80 7.30 -12.51
N LEU A 66 10.61 6.89 -11.54
CA LEU A 66 10.85 7.66 -10.33
C LEU A 66 11.31 9.12 -10.63
N GLY A 67 12.01 9.33 -11.77
CA GLY A 67 12.48 10.63 -12.23
C GLY A 67 11.38 11.65 -12.54
N ASP A 68 10.19 11.19 -12.86
CA ASP A 68 9.05 12.04 -13.24
C ASP A 68 8.31 12.66 -12.04
N ILE A 69 8.61 12.19 -10.82
CA ILE A 69 8.15 12.82 -9.58
C ILE A 69 9.18 13.85 -9.15
N GLN A 70 8.97 15.09 -9.52
CA GLN A 70 9.86 16.19 -9.13
C GLN A 70 9.51 16.74 -7.74
N GLU A 71 8.23 16.89 -7.46
CA GLU A 71 7.67 17.45 -6.24
C GLU A 71 6.83 16.40 -5.49
N ALA A 72 7.46 15.53 -4.69
CA ALA A 72 6.80 14.42 -4.01
C ALA A 72 5.62 14.86 -3.12
N ASN A 73 5.71 15.99 -2.45
CA ASN A 73 4.62 16.55 -1.64
C ASN A 73 3.42 16.95 -2.49
N ALA A 74 3.65 17.61 -3.63
CA ALA A 74 2.57 18.01 -4.54
C ALA A 74 1.89 16.80 -5.14
N THR A 75 2.66 15.80 -5.57
CA THR A 75 2.08 14.55 -6.09
C THR A 75 1.30 13.78 -5.01
N LEU A 76 1.78 13.78 -3.77
CA LEU A 76 1.07 13.16 -2.65
C LEU A 76 -0.29 13.86 -2.41
N GLU A 77 -0.31 15.19 -2.40
CA GLU A 77 -1.54 15.98 -2.28
C GLU A 77 -2.55 15.62 -3.37
N GLU A 78 -2.12 15.59 -4.61
CA GLU A 78 -2.93 15.21 -5.78
C GLU A 78 -3.51 13.79 -5.66
N ILE A 79 -2.73 12.83 -5.14
CA ILE A 79 -3.21 11.47 -4.88
C ILE A 79 -4.34 11.49 -3.84
N PHE A 80 -4.16 12.21 -2.73
CA PHE A 80 -5.18 12.29 -1.69
C PHE A 80 -6.41 13.05 -2.15
N GLU A 81 -6.27 14.08 -3.00
CA GLU A 81 -7.39 14.74 -3.66
C GLU A 81 -8.15 13.77 -4.56
N TYR A 82 -7.45 12.96 -5.34
CA TYR A 82 -8.07 11.90 -6.14
C TYR A 82 -8.84 10.90 -5.27
N LEU A 83 -8.25 10.41 -4.18
CA LEU A 83 -8.90 9.45 -3.28
C LEU A 83 -10.17 10.04 -2.66
N GLU A 84 -10.13 11.30 -2.22
CA GLU A 84 -11.28 12.00 -1.64
C GLU A 84 -12.41 12.21 -2.67
N LYS A 85 -12.07 12.48 -3.94
CA LYS A 85 -13.02 12.78 -5.02
C LYS A 85 -13.34 11.58 -5.90
N ALA A 86 -12.84 10.39 -5.58
CA ALA A 86 -13.18 9.17 -6.32
C ALA A 86 -14.69 8.93 -6.31
N ASP A 87 -15.21 8.34 -7.37
CA ASP A 87 -16.64 8.03 -7.54
C ASP A 87 -17.10 6.85 -6.69
N LYS A 88 -16.15 6.11 -6.11
CA LYS A 88 -16.38 5.02 -5.16
C LYS A 88 -15.46 5.19 -3.95
N PRO A 89 -15.91 4.73 -2.77
CA PRO A 89 -15.03 4.70 -1.61
C PRO A 89 -13.77 3.85 -1.87
N CYS A 90 -12.66 4.27 -1.30
CA CYS A 90 -11.36 3.64 -1.48
C CYS A 90 -10.94 2.87 -0.22
N ILE A 91 -10.22 1.76 -0.41
CA ILE A 91 -9.47 1.07 0.65
C ILE A 91 -8.01 1.04 0.19
N VAL A 92 -7.13 1.62 0.98
CA VAL A 92 -5.69 1.65 0.72
C VAL A 92 -4.99 0.85 1.81
N ALA A 93 -4.36 -0.26 1.43
CA ALA A 93 -3.56 -1.08 2.34
C ALA A 93 -2.08 -0.86 2.03
N PHE A 94 -1.33 -0.39 3.03
CA PHE A 94 0.13 -0.29 2.98
C PHE A 94 0.74 -1.49 3.67
N ASP A 95 1.53 -2.25 2.94
CA ASP A 95 2.34 -3.34 3.51
C ASP A 95 3.75 -2.86 3.81
N GLU A 96 4.35 -3.42 4.86
CA GLU A 96 5.66 -3.06 5.39
C GLU A 96 5.75 -1.56 5.82
N PHE A 97 4.65 -1.04 6.40
CA PHE A 97 4.52 0.40 6.72
C PHE A 97 5.61 0.94 7.65
N GLN A 98 6.27 0.10 8.43
CA GLN A 98 7.41 0.50 9.25
C GLN A 98 8.56 1.12 8.45
N GLN A 99 8.64 0.91 7.13
CA GLN A 99 9.67 1.52 6.28
C GLN A 99 9.64 3.05 6.34
N VAL A 100 8.46 3.66 6.52
CA VAL A 100 8.31 5.11 6.63
C VAL A 100 9.13 5.70 7.78
N ALA A 101 9.32 4.95 8.87
CA ALA A 101 10.11 5.39 10.01
C ALA A 101 11.63 5.50 9.70
N GLY A 102 12.08 4.85 8.64
CA GLY A 102 13.48 4.85 8.19
C GLY A 102 13.80 5.85 7.09
N TYR A 103 12.84 6.65 6.61
CA TYR A 103 13.10 7.62 5.55
C TYR A 103 14.03 8.74 6.02
N ALA A 104 14.86 9.23 5.11
CA ALA A 104 15.81 10.30 5.41
C ALA A 104 15.11 11.65 5.64
N GLU A 105 13.97 11.87 5.00
CA GLU A 105 13.18 13.07 5.16
C GLU A 105 12.49 13.09 6.53
N LYS A 106 12.70 14.19 7.24
CA LYS A 106 12.00 14.43 8.51
C LYS A 106 10.53 14.75 8.24
N ASN A 107 9.65 14.36 9.16
CA ASN A 107 8.22 14.68 9.15
C ASN A 107 7.35 13.90 8.14
N VAL A 108 7.84 12.88 7.45
CA VAL A 108 7.01 12.09 6.52
C VAL A 108 5.77 11.51 7.21
N GLU A 109 5.90 11.00 8.43
CA GLU A 109 4.76 10.51 9.21
C GLU A 109 3.73 11.62 9.48
N ALA A 110 4.19 12.82 9.82
CA ALA A 110 3.29 13.95 10.07
C ALA A 110 2.55 14.37 8.80
N ILE A 111 3.25 14.41 7.67
CA ILE A 111 2.67 14.70 6.36
C ILE A 111 1.61 13.67 6.01
N LEU A 112 1.94 12.39 6.06
CA LEU A 112 1.00 11.30 5.78
C LEU A 112 -0.20 11.33 6.73
N ARG A 113 0.04 11.54 8.03
CA ARG A 113 -1.03 11.65 9.03
C ARG A 113 -2.00 12.78 8.72
N THR A 114 -1.49 13.91 8.27
CA THR A 114 -2.32 15.08 7.90
C THR A 114 -3.25 14.72 6.74
N TYR A 115 -2.75 14.13 5.67
CA TYR A 115 -3.59 13.74 4.53
C TYR A 115 -4.58 12.64 4.88
N ILE A 116 -4.14 11.60 5.59
CA ILE A 116 -4.96 10.45 5.97
C ILE A 116 -6.16 10.87 6.82
N GLN A 117 -5.95 11.73 7.81
CA GLN A 117 -7.03 12.16 8.71
C GLN A 117 -8.12 13.01 8.04
N HIS A 118 -7.79 13.68 6.93
CA HIS A 118 -8.74 14.52 6.19
C HIS A 118 -9.37 13.80 4.99
N CYS A 119 -8.91 12.60 4.66
CA CYS A 119 -9.46 11.81 3.56
C CYS A 119 -10.64 10.96 4.04
N ASN A 120 -11.87 11.43 3.81
CA ASN A 120 -13.09 10.79 4.29
C ASN A 120 -13.58 9.66 3.39
N ASN A 121 -13.27 9.74 2.08
CA ASN A 121 -13.68 8.75 1.08
C ASN A 121 -12.73 7.55 0.98
N ALA A 122 -11.67 7.51 1.80
CA ALA A 122 -10.76 6.36 1.88
C ALA A 122 -10.65 5.80 3.29
N ARG A 123 -10.38 4.48 3.37
CA ARG A 123 -10.00 3.78 4.59
C ARG A 123 -8.60 3.23 4.40
N PHE A 124 -7.80 3.32 5.47
CA PHE A 124 -6.39 2.97 5.42
C PHE A 124 -6.11 1.77 6.32
N ILE A 125 -5.34 0.82 5.81
CA ILE A 125 -4.86 -0.36 6.54
C ILE A 125 -3.33 -0.28 6.51
N PHE A 126 -2.71 -0.45 7.66
CA PHE A 126 -1.26 -0.44 7.82
C PHE A 126 -0.83 -1.83 8.28
N ALA A 127 -0.17 -2.59 7.43
CA ALA A 127 0.44 -3.86 7.77
C ALA A 127 1.95 -3.71 7.91
N GLY A 128 2.55 -4.53 8.77
CA GLY A 128 4.00 -4.55 8.96
C GLY A 128 4.43 -5.72 9.80
N SER A 129 5.59 -6.26 9.49
CA SER A 129 6.17 -7.44 10.14
C SER A 129 6.95 -7.09 11.42
N GLN A 130 7.43 -5.86 11.55
CA GLN A 130 8.24 -5.41 12.69
C GLN A 130 7.35 -4.86 13.83
N ARG A 131 6.86 -5.74 14.70
CA ARG A 131 5.93 -5.39 15.81
C ARG A 131 6.40 -4.20 16.64
N HIS A 132 7.68 -4.15 17.00
CA HIS A 132 8.21 -3.06 17.83
C HIS A 132 8.17 -1.72 17.10
N THR A 133 8.59 -1.68 15.84
CA THR A 133 8.57 -0.46 15.03
C THR A 133 7.14 0.02 14.76
N MET A 134 6.23 -0.90 14.42
CA MET A 134 4.79 -0.58 14.26
C MET A 134 4.18 -0.06 15.57
N GLY A 135 4.50 -0.69 16.70
CA GLY A 135 4.10 -0.20 18.02
C GLY A 135 4.61 1.22 18.30
N ASN A 136 5.87 1.50 17.97
CA ASN A 136 6.43 2.85 18.10
C ASN A 136 5.67 3.89 17.27
N ILE A 137 5.34 3.59 16.00
CA ILE A 137 4.63 4.51 15.10
C ILE A 137 3.24 4.86 15.67
N PHE A 138 2.47 3.86 16.14
CA PHE A 138 1.06 4.03 16.45
C PHE A 138 0.72 4.17 17.94
N GLN A 139 1.62 3.76 18.84
CA GLN A 139 1.37 3.75 20.29
C GLN A 139 2.26 4.71 21.07
N SER A 140 3.31 5.28 20.46
CA SER A 140 4.18 6.25 21.14
C SER A 140 3.57 7.65 21.11
N PRO A 141 3.40 8.32 22.28
CA PRO A 141 2.89 9.70 22.36
C PRO A 141 3.72 10.73 21.59
N ALA A 142 4.99 10.44 21.32
CA ALA A 142 5.88 11.33 20.59
C ALA A 142 5.75 11.23 19.05
N ARG A 143 4.90 10.34 18.55
CA ARG A 143 4.79 10.07 17.10
C ARG A 143 3.48 10.63 16.52
N PRO A 144 3.49 11.09 15.26
CA PRO A 144 2.31 11.69 14.61
C PRO A 144 1.08 10.78 14.55
N PHE A 145 1.29 9.45 14.41
CA PHE A 145 0.21 8.46 14.32
C PHE A 145 -0.31 7.97 15.69
N TYR A 146 0.12 8.59 16.81
CA TYR A 146 -0.33 8.18 18.13
C TYR A 146 -1.86 8.07 18.22
N GLN A 147 -2.35 6.92 18.67
CA GLN A 147 -3.78 6.61 18.86
C GLN A 147 -4.66 6.88 17.61
N SER A 148 -4.11 6.78 16.40
CA SER A 148 -4.86 7.07 15.17
C SER A 148 -5.46 5.83 14.51
N VAL A 149 -5.20 4.63 15.01
CA VAL A 149 -5.64 3.36 14.44
C VAL A 149 -6.12 2.38 15.50
N SER A 150 -6.95 1.42 15.09
CA SER A 150 -7.22 0.21 15.87
C SER A 150 -6.16 -0.83 15.56
N MET A 151 -5.41 -1.26 16.58
CA MET A 151 -4.36 -2.26 16.42
C MET A 151 -4.93 -3.67 16.43
N MET A 152 -4.47 -4.51 15.48
CA MET A 152 -4.71 -5.93 15.46
C MET A 152 -3.36 -6.66 15.44
N HIS A 153 -3.13 -7.53 16.42
CA HIS A 153 -1.94 -8.35 16.48
C HIS A 153 -2.26 -9.75 15.91
N LEU A 154 -1.44 -10.18 14.96
CA LEU A 154 -1.47 -11.54 14.45
C LEU A 154 -0.37 -12.34 15.15
N ASP A 155 -0.78 -13.38 15.86
CA ASP A 155 0.16 -14.33 16.47
C ASP A 155 0.57 -15.41 15.47
N SER A 156 1.61 -16.18 15.83
CA SER A 156 2.03 -17.33 15.04
C SER A 156 0.89 -18.34 14.94
N ILE A 157 0.81 -19.01 13.80
CA ILE A 157 -0.14 -20.10 13.59
C ILE A 157 0.19 -21.23 14.58
N PRO A 158 -0.77 -21.70 15.39
CA PRO A 158 -0.51 -22.81 16.30
C PRO A 158 0.02 -24.02 15.53
N LEU A 159 1.11 -24.63 16.04
CA LEU A 159 1.82 -25.73 15.37
C LEU A 159 0.89 -26.85 14.91
N GLY A 160 -0.07 -27.27 15.73
CA GLY A 160 -1.04 -28.30 15.34
C GLY A 160 -1.90 -27.96 14.12
N LYS A 161 -2.28 -26.67 13.96
CA LYS A 161 -3.01 -26.21 12.77
C LYS A 161 -2.10 -26.18 11.55
N TYR A 162 -0.85 -25.77 11.74
CA TYR A 162 0.13 -25.73 10.67
C TYR A 162 0.47 -27.14 10.17
N THR A 163 0.69 -28.09 11.09
CA THR A 163 0.93 -29.50 10.77
C THR A 163 -0.25 -30.10 10.00
N ALA A 164 -1.48 -29.91 10.47
CA ALA A 164 -2.67 -30.40 9.79
C ALA A 164 -2.82 -29.85 8.36
N LEU A 165 -2.49 -28.54 8.16
CA LEU A 165 -2.48 -27.94 6.83
C LEU A 165 -1.39 -28.56 5.93
N ALA A 166 -0.20 -28.77 6.48
CA ALA A 166 0.92 -29.38 5.76
C ALA A 166 0.54 -30.81 5.32
N GLU A 167 0.04 -31.65 6.23
CA GLU A 167 -0.43 -33.01 5.93
C GLU A 167 -1.51 -33.01 4.83
N TYR A 168 -2.48 -32.10 4.93
CA TYR A 168 -3.53 -31.95 3.90
C TYR A 168 -2.95 -31.61 2.53
N GLN A 169 -2.02 -30.64 2.44
CA GLN A 169 -1.43 -30.22 1.16
C GLN A 169 -0.53 -31.30 0.56
N PHE A 170 0.26 -31.99 1.37
CA PHE A 170 1.09 -33.10 0.91
C PHE A 170 0.22 -34.28 0.44
N GLY A 171 -0.86 -34.60 1.17
CA GLY A 171 -1.83 -35.63 0.79
C GLY A 171 -2.49 -35.39 -0.57
N ARG A 172 -2.78 -34.13 -0.91
CA ARG A 172 -3.29 -33.77 -2.25
C ARG A 172 -2.30 -34.08 -3.37
N GLY A 173 -1.00 -34.06 -3.07
CA GLY A 173 0.06 -34.43 -4.01
C GLY A 173 0.46 -35.92 -3.97
N ASN A 174 -0.35 -36.76 -3.33
CA ASN A 174 -0.02 -38.19 -3.06
C ASN A 174 1.34 -38.36 -2.35
N ARG A 175 1.67 -37.44 -1.45
CA ARG A 175 2.89 -37.48 -0.64
C ARG A 175 2.53 -37.50 0.83
N VAL A 176 3.38 -38.13 1.64
CA VAL A 176 3.23 -38.15 3.10
C VAL A 176 4.33 -37.25 3.69
N ILE A 177 3.96 -36.37 4.60
CA ILE A 177 4.91 -35.62 5.44
C ILE A 177 4.82 -36.15 6.87
N LEU A 178 5.96 -36.43 7.49
CA LEU A 178 5.98 -36.82 8.88
C LEU A 178 5.83 -35.58 9.78
N PRO A 179 5.02 -35.64 10.85
CA PRO A 179 4.81 -34.51 11.76
C PRO A 179 6.12 -33.92 12.30
N GLU A 180 7.12 -34.76 12.55
CA GLU A 180 8.44 -34.33 13.06
C GLU A 180 9.20 -33.42 12.08
N VAL A 181 8.90 -33.46 10.78
CA VAL A 181 9.50 -32.60 9.75
C VAL A 181 8.86 -31.21 9.74
N VAL A 182 7.70 -31.06 10.32
CA VAL A 182 6.95 -29.78 10.39
C VAL A 182 7.31 -28.98 11.63
N THR A 183 8.02 -29.55 12.59
CA THR A 183 8.54 -28.89 13.78
C THR A 183 9.85 -28.16 13.47
N PHE A 184 9.87 -26.84 13.68
CA PHE A 184 11.07 -25.99 13.62
C PHE A 184 11.61 -25.76 15.02
#